data_2c421a5a4a2a4ef171f1bd5bc2cb56ba
#
_entry.id   2c421a5a4a2a4ef171f1bd5bc2cb56ba
#
_cell.length_a   1.000
_cell.length_b   1.000
_cell.length_c   1.000
_cell.angle_alpha   90.00
_cell.angle_beta   90.00
_cell.angle_gamma   90.00
#
_symmetry.space_group_name_H-M   'P 1'
#
loop_
_entity.id
_entity.type
_entity.pdbx_description
1 polymer ?
#
loop_
_entity_poly.entity_id
_entity_poly.type
_entity_poly.pdbx_seq_one_letter_code
_entity_poly.pdbx_strand_id
1 'polypeptide(L)'
;SKDEAKAAIIQLAASTETKSSRSRKILTQNYLTSSEESYLRAWRKKCEEIGRRNYPQKNIEGRATTRVVIARSGNLIEANIIKTSGSSLIDKAILKTIKEASPFQPFNTEMLKEYDVIEFERIWQFSKTKQIIY
;
A
#
# COMPACT_ATOMS: atom_id res chain seq x y z
N SER A 1 20.97 8.64 0.75
CA SER A 1 20.15 7.98 1.61
C SER A 1 19.59 6.80 0.93
N LYS A 2 18.89 6.04 1.66
CA LYS A 2 18.32 4.96 1.16
C LYS A 2 17.32 5.28 0.22
N ASP A 3 16.66 6.30 0.38
CA ASP A 3 15.61 6.64 -0.46
C ASP A 3 16.24 7.07 -1.70
N GLU A 4 17.36 7.68 -1.62
CA GLU A 4 17.96 8.08 -2.72
C GLU A 4 18.47 6.97 -3.44
N ALA A 5 18.91 5.97 -2.81
CA ALA A 5 19.43 4.89 -3.47
C ALA A 5 18.35 4.24 -4.23
N LYS A 6 17.23 4.14 -3.69
CA LYS A 6 16.18 3.54 -4.34
C LYS A 6 15.79 4.34 -5.43
N ALA A 7 15.73 5.56 -5.23
CA ALA A 7 15.30 6.44 -6.22
C ALA A 7 16.31 6.34 -7.30
N ALA A 8 17.52 6.18 -6.90
CA ALA A 8 18.53 6.14 -7.89
C ALA A 8 18.32 4.96 -8.73
N ILE A 9 17.92 3.92 -8.22
CA ILE A 9 17.74 2.78 -8.97
C ILE A 9 16.71 3.05 -9.94
N ILE A 10 15.69 3.64 -9.52
CA ILE A 10 14.66 3.96 -10.38
C ILE A 10 15.18 4.89 -11.35
N GLN A 11 15.92 5.85 -10.97
CA GLN A 11 16.37 6.75 -11.80
C GLN A 11 17.35 6.30 -12.70
N LEU A 12 18.21 5.48 -12.35
CA LEU A 12 19.12 5.05 -13.18
C LEU A 12 18.51 4.36 -14.23
N ALA A 13 17.56 3.70 -13.96
CA ALA A 13 16.92 3.01 -14.94
C ALA A 13 16.39 4.01 -15.84
N ALA A 14 16.04 5.03 -15.36
CA ALA A 14 15.42 6.00 -16.12
C ALA A 14 16.27 6.93 -16.71
N SER A 15 17.21 7.16 -16.27
CA SER A 15 17.92 8.18 -16.73
C SER A 15 18.42 8.06 -17.93
N THR A 16 18.10 8.15 -18.18
CA THR A 16 18.09 8.48 -18.90
C THR A 16 17.39 9.10 -19.16
N GLU A 17 16.89 9.32 -18.77
CA GLU A 17 16.12 9.77 -18.62
C GLU A 17 15.68 10.25 -18.26
N THR A 18 15.82 10.46 -18.43
CA THR A 18 15.33 10.75 -17.86
C THR A 18 14.63 10.95 -17.38
N LYS A 19 14.27 10.58 -17.47
CA LYS A 19 13.45 10.59 -17.03
C LYS A 19 12.90 10.83 -16.22
N SER A 20 12.89 11.20 -16.45
CA SER A 20 12.43 11.44 -15.48
C SER A 20 11.39 10.96 -14.99
N SER A 21 11.44 10.34 -14.22
CA SER A 21 10.38 9.88 -13.69
C SER A 21 9.75 10.90 -12.93
N ARG A 22 8.49 10.92 -12.90
CA ARG A 22 7.78 11.80 -12.12
C ARG A 22 7.83 11.22 -10.79
N SER A 23 7.73 11.93 -9.90
CA SER A 23 7.91 11.51 -8.62
C SER A 23 6.91 10.68 -8.00
N ARG A 24 7.16 10.35 -6.82
CA ARG A 24 6.35 9.62 -5.91
C ARG A 24 5.48 10.61 -5.17
N LYS A 25 4.23 10.30 -4.98
CA LYS A 25 3.36 11.14 -4.21
C LYS A 25 2.91 10.40 -2.95
N ILE A 26 2.94 11.09 -1.81
CA ILE A 26 2.45 10.53 -0.57
C ILE A 26 1.00 10.95 -0.47
N LEU A 27 0.11 9.96 -0.43
CA LEU A 27 -1.31 10.24 -0.36
C LEU A 27 -1.75 10.35 1.10
N THR A 28 -2.30 11.49 1.44
CA THR A 28 -2.72 11.73 2.80
C THR A 28 -4.24 11.75 2.85
N GLN A 29 -4.79 11.00 3.78
CA GLN A 29 -6.22 10.84 3.90
C GLN A 29 -7.06 12.09 3.70
N ASN A 30 -6.71 13.19 4.25
CA ASN A 30 -7.53 14.37 4.16
C ASN A 30 -7.32 15.22 2.92
N TYR A 31 -6.42 14.81 2.05
CA TYR A 31 -6.11 15.60 0.88
C TYR A 31 -6.09 14.78 -0.40
N LEU A 32 -7.01 13.84 -0.52
CA LEU A 32 -7.05 12.99 -1.69
C LEU A 32 -7.92 13.59 -2.79
N THR A 33 -7.52 13.40 -4.02
CA THR A 33 -8.36 13.79 -5.14
C THR A 33 -9.40 12.68 -5.30
N SER A 34 -10.42 12.88 -6.11
CA SER A 34 -11.43 11.87 -6.34
C SER A 34 -10.84 10.64 -6.94
N SER A 35 -9.87 10.79 -7.84
CA SER A 35 -9.23 9.65 -8.49
C SER A 35 -8.44 8.85 -7.49
N GLU A 36 -7.79 9.53 -6.55
CA GLU A 36 -7.02 8.86 -5.54
C GLU A 36 -7.94 8.13 -4.57
N GLU A 37 -9.07 8.74 -4.21
CA GLU A 37 -9.99 8.11 -3.31
C GLU A 37 -10.54 6.85 -3.96
N SER A 38 -10.86 6.91 -5.22
CA SER A 38 -11.41 5.77 -5.93
C SER A 38 -10.39 4.64 -5.99
N TYR A 39 -9.14 4.97 -6.26
CA TYR A 39 -8.08 3.97 -6.35
C TYR A 39 -7.89 3.31 -4.98
N LEU A 40 -7.80 4.09 -3.92
CA LEU A 40 -7.56 3.54 -2.61
C LEU A 40 -8.76 2.75 -2.08
N ARG A 41 -9.96 3.10 -2.53
CA ARG A 41 -11.14 2.37 -2.11
C ARG A 41 -11.07 0.97 -2.73
N ALA A 42 -10.66 0.87 -4.00
CA ALA A 42 -10.54 -0.42 -4.66
C ALA A 42 -9.44 -1.25 -4.02
N TRP A 43 -8.33 -0.60 -3.65
CA TRP A 43 -7.23 -1.26 -2.99
C TRP A 43 -7.70 -1.84 -1.66
N ARG A 44 -8.43 -1.05 -0.87
CA ARG A 44 -8.89 -1.49 0.42
C ARG A 44 -9.85 -2.66 0.27
N LYS A 45 -10.77 -2.58 -0.67
CA LYS A 45 -11.71 -3.62 -0.87
C LYS A 45 -11.03 -4.93 -1.24
N LYS A 46 -10.06 -4.89 -2.09
CA LYS A 46 -9.35 -6.08 -2.50
C LYS A 46 -8.62 -6.67 -1.31
N CYS A 47 -7.95 -5.84 -0.52
CA CYS A 47 -7.23 -6.31 0.62
C CYS A 47 -8.18 -6.91 1.67
N GLU A 48 -9.34 -6.31 1.86
CA GLU A 48 -10.28 -6.85 2.82
C GLU A 48 -10.80 -8.22 2.38
N GLU A 49 -11.02 -8.41 1.12
CA GLU A 49 -11.49 -9.67 0.60
C GLU A 49 -10.42 -10.75 0.73
N ILE A 50 -9.20 -10.45 0.36
CA ILE A 50 -8.13 -11.42 0.45
C ILE A 50 -7.83 -11.67 1.93
N GLY A 51 -7.93 -10.63 2.75
CA GLY A 51 -7.62 -10.75 4.16
C GLY A 51 -8.53 -11.69 4.91
N ARG A 52 -9.74 -11.90 4.41
CA ARG A 52 -10.62 -12.83 5.09
C ARG A 52 -10.03 -14.23 5.11
N ARG A 53 -9.25 -14.58 4.12
CA ARG A 53 -8.64 -15.90 4.07
C ARG A 53 -7.46 -15.99 5.00
N ASN A 54 -6.86 -14.87 5.34
CA ASN A 54 -5.69 -14.85 6.18
C ASN A 54 -5.98 -14.46 7.61
N TYR A 55 -7.27 -14.35 7.95
CA TYR A 55 -7.65 -13.90 9.27
C TYR A 55 -7.16 -14.91 10.30
N PRO A 56 -6.50 -14.47 11.36
CA PRO A 56 -5.99 -15.37 12.36
C PRO A 56 -7.11 -16.20 12.97
N GLN A 57 -6.85 -17.45 13.21
CA GLN A 57 -7.83 -18.36 13.73
C GLN A 57 -8.18 -18.11 15.19
N LYS A 58 -7.39 -17.42 15.92
CA LYS A 58 -7.68 -17.17 17.29
C LYS A 58 -8.38 -15.87 17.52
N ASN A 59 -8.98 -15.71 18.66
CA ASN A 59 -9.66 -14.49 18.99
C ASN A 59 -8.60 -13.46 19.34
N ILE A 60 -7.94 -12.91 18.36
CA ILE A 60 -6.90 -11.95 18.58
C ILE A 60 -7.37 -10.60 18.09
N GLU A 61 -7.17 -9.58 18.90
CA GLU A 61 -7.54 -8.26 18.49
C GLU A 61 -6.31 -7.39 18.46
N GLY A 62 -6.29 -6.41 17.64
CA GLY A 62 -5.17 -5.49 17.56
C GLY A 62 -5.28 -4.54 16.41
N ARG A 63 -4.42 -3.56 16.41
CA ARG A 63 -4.43 -2.52 15.41
C ARG A 63 -2.99 -2.26 15.00
N ALA A 64 -2.72 -2.24 13.72
CA ALA A 64 -1.39 -1.97 13.20
C ALA A 64 -1.47 -0.90 12.14
N THR A 65 -0.38 -0.17 11.93
CA THR A 65 -0.32 0.82 10.87
C THR A 65 0.65 0.31 9.83
N THR A 66 0.25 0.36 8.56
CA THR A 66 1.11 -0.10 7.48
C THR A 66 1.46 1.06 6.58
N ARG A 67 2.56 0.92 5.86
CA ARG A 67 2.95 1.85 4.86
C ARG A 67 3.06 1.01 3.60
N VAL A 68 2.46 1.46 2.52
CA VAL A 68 2.41 0.72 1.27
C VAL A 68 2.89 1.60 0.15
N VAL A 69 3.68 1.07 -0.76
CA VAL A 69 4.21 1.81 -1.91
C VAL A 69 3.86 1.02 -3.15
N ILE A 70 3.17 1.64 -4.09
CA ILE A 70 2.70 0.97 -5.30
C ILE A 70 3.12 1.76 -6.54
N ALA A 71 3.56 1.04 -7.57
CA ALA A 71 3.98 1.65 -8.82
C ALA A 71 2.77 1.86 -9.72
N ARG A 72 2.89 2.69 -10.71
CA ARG A 72 1.83 3.02 -11.64
C ARG A 72 1.23 1.80 -12.33
N SER A 73 2.00 0.74 -12.45
CA SER A 73 1.51 -0.48 -13.06
C SER A 73 0.64 -1.30 -12.13
N GLY A 74 0.60 -0.94 -10.86
CA GLY A 74 -0.10 -1.70 -9.84
C GLY A 74 0.82 -2.62 -9.07
N ASN A 75 2.09 -2.70 -9.45
CA ASN A 75 3.00 -3.58 -8.77
C ASN A 75 3.35 -3.04 -7.38
N LEU A 76 3.39 -3.94 -6.42
CA LEU A 76 3.72 -3.57 -5.06
C LEU A 76 5.23 -3.36 -4.97
N ILE A 77 5.64 -2.20 -4.55
CA ILE A 77 7.05 -1.93 -4.40
C ILE A 77 7.47 -2.24 -2.98
N GLU A 78 6.66 -1.88 -2.00
CA GLU A 78 7.02 -2.08 -0.64
C GLU A 78 5.82 -2.11 0.28
N ALA A 79 5.86 -2.90 1.33
CA ALA A 79 4.81 -2.92 2.34
C ALA A 79 5.50 -3.18 3.68
N ASN A 80 5.27 -2.34 4.66
CA ASN A 80 5.87 -2.46 5.96
C ASN A 80 4.90 -2.21 7.08
N ILE A 81 5.17 -2.78 8.24
CA ILE A 81 4.41 -2.47 9.44
C ILE A 81 5.16 -1.30 10.09
N ILE A 82 4.52 -0.14 10.18
CA ILE A 82 5.14 0.99 10.79
C ILE A 82 4.86 0.98 12.28
N LYS A 83 3.68 0.52 12.68
CA LYS A 83 3.34 0.45 14.05
C LYS A 83 2.74 -0.90 14.26
N THR A 84 3.37 -1.73 15.08
CA THR A 84 2.93 -3.11 15.28
C THR A 84 1.62 -3.20 16.04
N SER A 85 0.89 -4.28 15.79
CA SER A 85 -0.34 -4.54 16.51
C SER A 85 -0.02 -5.13 17.88
N GLY A 86 1.22 -5.55 18.09
CA GLY A 86 1.59 -6.23 19.31
C GLY A 86 1.48 -7.74 19.13
N SER A 87 0.98 -8.21 17.99
CA SER A 87 0.83 -9.63 17.74
C SER A 87 1.53 -9.94 16.43
N SER A 88 2.48 -10.86 16.45
CA SER A 88 3.18 -11.20 15.24
C SER A 88 2.23 -11.93 14.29
N LEU A 89 1.19 -12.58 14.80
CA LEU A 89 0.24 -13.28 13.95
C LEU A 89 -0.54 -12.25 13.13
N ILE A 90 -0.97 -11.17 13.75
CA ILE A 90 -1.71 -10.14 13.05
C ILE A 90 -0.80 -9.42 12.06
N ASP A 91 0.40 -9.04 12.50
CA ASP A 91 1.32 -8.31 11.64
C ASP A 91 1.66 -9.14 10.39
N LYS A 92 1.90 -10.44 10.56
CA LYS A 92 2.23 -11.30 9.44
C LYS A 92 1.03 -11.48 8.54
N ALA A 93 -0.16 -11.60 9.10
CA ALA A 93 -1.37 -11.77 8.31
C ALA A 93 -1.59 -10.55 7.43
N ILE A 94 -1.31 -9.37 7.94
CA ILE A 94 -1.47 -8.15 7.18
C ILE A 94 -0.52 -8.13 6.00
N LEU A 95 0.76 -8.39 6.25
CA LEU A 95 1.74 -8.34 5.17
C LEU A 95 1.48 -9.44 4.13
N LYS A 96 1.03 -10.58 4.58
CA LYS A 96 0.73 -11.67 3.67
C LYS A 96 -0.43 -11.25 2.78
N THR A 97 -1.45 -10.61 3.37
CA THR A 97 -2.62 -10.18 2.64
C THR A 97 -2.24 -9.16 1.57
N ILE A 98 -1.43 -8.19 1.92
CA ILE A 98 -1.02 -7.17 0.95
C ILE A 98 -0.28 -7.81 -0.20
N LYS A 99 0.62 -8.74 0.09
CA LYS A 99 1.37 -9.39 -0.96
C LYS A 99 0.48 -10.25 -1.83
N GLU A 100 -0.45 -10.95 -1.26
CA GLU A 100 -1.36 -11.79 -2.03
C GLU A 100 -2.33 -10.96 -2.86
N ALA A 101 -2.65 -9.79 -2.42
CA ALA A 101 -3.56 -8.93 -3.15
C ALA A 101 -2.86 -8.26 -4.33
N SER A 102 -1.53 -8.23 -4.32
CA SER A 102 -0.80 -7.62 -5.42
C SER A 102 -0.70 -8.60 -6.57
N PRO A 103 -0.62 -8.15 -7.80
CA PRO A 103 -0.54 -6.76 -8.18
C PRO A 103 -1.94 -6.13 -8.10
N PHE A 104 -1.95 -4.83 -7.90
CA PHE A 104 -3.20 -4.10 -7.79
C PHE A 104 -3.53 -3.56 -9.17
N GLN A 105 -4.63 -2.84 -9.29
CA GLN A 105 -4.97 -2.34 -10.60
C GLN A 105 -4.01 -1.20 -10.94
N PRO A 106 -3.76 -0.94 -12.19
CA PRO A 106 -2.88 0.16 -12.58
C PRO A 106 -3.52 1.47 -12.15
N PHE A 107 -2.77 2.54 -12.06
CA PHE A 107 -3.30 3.83 -11.71
C PHE A 107 -4.33 4.22 -12.76
N ASN A 108 -5.35 4.97 -12.34
CA ASN A 108 -6.35 5.44 -13.29
C ASN A 108 -5.75 6.60 -14.09
N THR A 109 -6.46 7.01 -15.11
CA THR A 109 -5.98 8.01 -16.03
C THR A 109 -5.48 9.30 -15.40
N GLU A 110 -6.23 9.81 -14.43
CA GLU A 110 -5.82 11.05 -13.83
C GLU A 110 -4.52 10.89 -13.04
N MET A 111 -4.37 9.82 -12.32
CA MET A 111 -3.18 9.58 -11.54
C MET A 111 -1.97 9.37 -12.45
N LEU A 112 -2.19 8.69 -13.59
CA LEU A 112 -1.11 8.45 -14.52
C LEU A 112 -0.49 9.74 -15.04
N LYS A 113 -1.24 10.82 -15.05
CA LYS A 113 -0.73 12.06 -15.56
C LYS A 113 0.16 12.76 -14.55
N GLU A 114 0.02 12.41 -13.30
CA GLU A 114 0.71 13.16 -12.27
C GLU A 114 1.94 12.54 -11.62
N TYR A 115 1.97 11.25 -11.48
CA TYR A 115 3.09 10.63 -10.79
C TYR A 115 3.23 9.15 -11.16
N ASP A 116 4.34 8.56 -10.80
CA ASP A 116 4.64 7.18 -11.12
C ASP A 116 4.53 6.22 -9.95
N VAL A 117 4.55 6.75 -8.75
CA VAL A 117 4.53 5.92 -7.55
C VAL A 117 3.72 6.60 -6.47
N ILE A 118 2.95 5.84 -5.71
CA ILE A 118 2.23 6.39 -4.57
C ILE A 118 2.69 5.69 -3.32
N GLU A 119 2.60 6.40 -2.22
CA GLU A 119 2.95 5.86 -0.94
C GLU A 119 1.84 6.30 0.00
N PHE A 120 1.32 5.41 0.84
CA PHE A 120 0.27 5.77 1.77
C PHE A 120 0.29 4.89 2.99
N GLU A 121 -0.32 5.33 4.08
CA GLU A 121 -0.41 4.57 5.28
C GLU A 121 -1.85 4.25 5.56
N ARG A 122 -2.12 3.11 6.16
CA ARG A 122 -3.47 2.74 6.55
C ARG A 122 -3.42 1.97 7.85
N ILE A 123 -4.48 2.08 8.61
CA ILE A 123 -4.59 1.39 9.88
C ILE A 123 -5.45 0.16 9.66
N TRP A 124 -4.92 -0.99 10.09
CA TRP A 124 -5.64 -2.24 9.98
C TRP A 124 -6.09 -2.61 11.40
N GLN A 125 -7.36 -2.83 11.56
CA GLN A 125 -7.88 -3.20 12.86
C GLN A 125 -8.52 -4.57 12.79
N PHE A 126 -8.07 -5.47 13.66
CA PHE A 126 -8.62 -6.81 13.74
C PHE A 126 -9.43 -6.89 15.03
N SER A 127 -10.66 -7.36 14.91
CA SER A 127 -11.49 -7.56 16.06
C SER A 127 -11.80 -9.05 16.07
N LYS A 128 -12.61 -9.51 16.99
CA LYS A 128 -12.89 -10.92 17.09
C LYS A 128 -13.47 -11.53 15.84
N THR A 129 -14.21 -10.82 15.09
CA THR A 129 -14.92 -11.38 13.94
C THR A 129 -14.54 -10.81 12.60
N LYS A 130 -13.81 -9.73 12.56
CA LYS A 130 -13.49 -9.11 11.27
C LYS A 130 -12.30 -8.19 11.29
N GLN A 131 -11.85 -7.81 10.12
CA GLN A 131 -10.78 -6.87 10.02
C GLN A 131 -11.33 -5.68 9.22
N ILE A 132 -10.89 -4.51 9.55
CA ILE A 132 -11.30 -3.30 8.86
C ILE A 132 -10.05 -2.49 8.58
N ILE A 133 -9.96 -1.92 7.38
CA ILE A 133 -8.82 -1.10 7.01
C ILE A 133 -9.30 0.34 6.94
N TYR A 134 -8.67 1.19 7.69
CA TYR A 134 -9.05 2.61 7.71
C TYR A 134 -8.14 3.46 6.86
#